data_b14a34ed63d802a6e07be130cd84fa77
#
_entry.id   b14a34ed63d802a6e07be130cd84fa77
#
_cell.length_a   1.000
_cell.length_b   1.000
_cell.length_c   1.000
_cell.angle_alpha   90.00
_cell.angle_beta   90.00
_cell.angle_gamma   90.00
#
_symmetry.space_group_name_H-M   'P 1'
#
loop_
_entity.id
_entity.type
_entity.pdbx_description
1 polymer ?
#
loop_
_entity_poly.entity_id
_entity_poly.type
_entity_poly.pdbx_seq_one_letter_code
_entity_poly.pdbx_strand_id
1 'polypeptide(L)'
;MSVAARAFLAGALAWMSALEPSSANPAPAPPPPLAGEELTLSSDLRVRVRQGRIIELFVLPATGEGYAEIAARVTGDARLGPVLSDWNGSRSPSPERYVRVPLSLLTDDYRALILLNLFPNDRRDGADWIHVARSGTLPTYDEGLWQVAEWFVGAGARFGEIQAVNGLQGPELRAGQEVRIPASMLHPALSSTTGTTDNSLIFGEDQLGAYAGYRLRSGEALYSAVVVRFTGRTASEDVLELSRELASRSGIRDLTDIPVGHLVKIPYDVLEPEYLPPDHPRRLQAEQARRALADALALEPVAGTRGGLEDVVVLLDPGHGGRDLGTMNNGIWEHDYVYDVSCRLRRLLRSRSQARVFMTLLDRETGCEPASTDKLHANRQGTVQTHPPFMAREEGEAAIAVNLRWYLANSVYHRETKAGVKSDRVVFLSLHADARHPSLRGVMVYVSGSRFPADSRSRNSATYRRYEEVRERPKAKLSQKGRVRSEAVSRKLADEIVDSFRDHGLPVQTHKPVRDRVIRGKREWIPAVLRNNEIPAKVLVEMVNLTNGKDASLLASAAQRERLAEALFAALYGYFGQKAPPPPGPPAAVAGR
;
A
#
# COMPACT_ATOMS: atom_id res chain seq x y z
N MET A 1 -16.41 34.27 2.21
CA MET A 1 -15.22 33.38 2.23
C MET A 1 -15.21 32.59 0.96
N SER A 2 -14.10 32.64 0.29
CA SER A 2 -13.74 32.51 -1.12
C SER A 2 -14.37 31.39 -1.93
N VAL A 3 -14.76 31.75 -3.15
CA VAL A 3 -15.31 30.98 -4.30
C VAL A 3 -14.42 29.80 -4.78
N ALA A 4 -13.26 29.59 -4.19
CA ALA A 4 -12.27 28.58 -4.61
C ALA A 4 -12.57 27.14 -4.14
N ALA A 5 -13.54 26.92 -3.27
CA ALA A 5 -13.89 25.57 -2.80
C ALA A 5 -14.97 24.85 -3.65
N ARG A 6 -15.59 25.56 -4.59
CA ARG A 6 -16.69 25.01 -5.42
C ARG A 6 -16.24 24.31 -6.71
N ALA A 7 -14.99 24.46 -7.12
CA ALA A 7 -14.50 23.95 -8.41
C ALA A 7 -13.92 22.52 -8.36
N PHE A 8 -13.70 21.93 -7.18
CA PHE A 8 -12.96 20.67 -7.04
C PHE A 8 -13.81 19.40 -7.02
N LEU A 9 -15.12 19.50 -6.80
CA LEU A 9 -16.00 18.29 -6.79
C LEU A 9 -16.76 18.07 -8.09
N ALA A 10 -16.91 19.07 -8.93
CA ALA A 10 -17.59 18.94 -10.23
C ALA A 10 -16.68 18.47 -11.38
N GLY A 11 -15.35 18.58 -11.22
CA GLY A 11 -14.37 18.20 -12.24
C GLY A 11 -14.10 16.70 -12.37
N ALA A 12 -14.35 15.92 -11.33
CA ALA A 12 -14.03 14.48 -11.33
C ALA A 12 -15.11 13.62 -12.03
N LEU A 13 -16.31 14.13 -12.17
CA LEU A 13 -17.43 13.39 -12.82
C LEU A 13 -17.60 13.66 -14.32
N ALA A 14 -16.99 14.73 -14.85
CA ALA A 14 -17.12 15.11 -16.26
C ALA A 14 -16.07 14.47 -17.20
N TRP A 15 -15.06 13.78 -16.66
CA TRP A 15 -13.99 13.18 -17.46
C TRP A 15 -14.14 11.68 -17.76
N MET A 16 -15.18 11.04 -17.27
CA MET A 16 -15.42 9.61 -17.56
C MET A 16 -16.38 9.32 -18.71
N SER A 17 -16.96 10.34 -19.38
CA SER A 17 -17.93 10.14 -20.47
C SER A 17 -17.50 10.63 -21.84
N ALA A 18 -16.23 10.99 -22.06
CA ALA A 18 -15.72 11.42 -23.36
C ALA A 18 -14.35 10.81 -23.67
N LEU A 19 -14.23 9.49 -23.55
CA LEU A 19 -13.25 8.72 -24.29
C LEU A 19 -13.99 8.01 -25.43
N GLU A 20 -14.40 8.78 -26.43
CA GLU A 20 -14.48 8.23 -27.77
C GLU A 20 -13.09 7.69 -28.13
N PRO A 21 -12.99 6.51 -28.78
CA PRO A 21 -11.70 6.02 -29.23
C PRO A 21 -11.20 7.03 -30.25
N SER A 22 -10.31 7.92 -29.83
CA SER A 22 -9.46 8.66 -30.74
C SER A 22 -8.85 7.61 -31.66
N SER A 23 -8.97 7.81 -32.96
CA SER A 23 -8.22 7.09 -33.98
C SER A 23 -6.74 7.32 -33.71
N ALA A 24 -6.20 6.62 -32.71
CA ALA A 24 -4.78 6.53 -32.49
C ALA A 24 -4.20 5.95 -33.77
N ASN A 25 -3.32 6.69 -34.44
CA ASN A 25 -2.42 6.12 -35.43
C ASN A 25 -1.93 4.79 -34.85
N PRO A 26 -2.00 3.69 -35.61
CA PRO A 26 -1.48 2.42 -35.14
C PRO A 26 -0.06 2.65 -34.64
N ALA A 27 0.24 2.18 -33.43
CA ALA A 27 1.59 2.24 -32.88
C ALA A 27 2.55 1.75 -33.97
N PRO A 28 3.68 2.44 -34.21
CA PRO A 28 4.64 2.01 -35.21
C PRO A 28 4.97 0.54 -34.99
N ALA A 29 4.98 -0.25 -36.05
CA ALA A 29 5.27 -1.68 -35.95
C ALA A 29 6.59 -1.87 -35.19
N PRO A 30 6.67 -2.85 -34.27
CA PRO A 30 7.89 -3.08 -33.51
C PRO A 30 9.05 -3.29 -34.50
N PRO A 31 10.25 -2.77 -34.19
CA PRO A 31 11.40 -2.92 -35.07
C PRO A 31 11.65 -4.42 -35.29
N PRO A 32 12.16 -4.82 -36.49
CA PRO A 32 12.40 -6.21 -36.80
C PRO A 32 13.34 -6.83 -35.75
N PRO A 33 13.15 -8.11 -35.39
CA PRO A 33 14.01 -8.80 -34.44
C PRO A 33 15.45 -8.76 -34.92
N LEU A 34 16.38 -8.53 -33.99
CA LEU A 34 17.80 -8.62 -34.27
C LEU A 34 18.13 -10.09 -34.57
N ALA A 35 18.75 -10.38 -35.74
CA ALA A 35 19.16 -11.73 -36.05
C ALA A 35 20.27 -12.20 -35.09
N GLY A 36 20.06 -13.32 -34.36
CA GLY A 36 20.99 -13.95 -33.41
C GLY A 36 20.55 -13.82 -31.95
N GLU A 37 21.36 -14.27 -31.09
CA GLU A 37 21.32 -14.47 -29.63
C GLU A 37 20.85 -13.25 -28.81
N GLU A 38 19.57 -13.07 -28.71
CA GLU A 38 18.95 -11.89 -28.10
C GLU A 38 18.04 -12.25 -26.93
N LEU A 39 18.22 -11.55 -25.80
CA LEU A 39 17.32 -11.57 -24.67
C LEU A 39 16.52 -10.27 -24.64
N THR A 40 15.21 -10.35 -24.80
CA THR A 40 14.32 -9.20 -24.62
C THR A 40 14.09 -8.95 -23.14
N LEU A 41 14.41 -7.74 -22.66
CA LEU A 41 14.15 -7.29 -21.28
C LEU A 41 12.81 -6.56 -21.20
N SER A 42 12.56 -5.68 -22.18
CA SER A 42 11.31 -4.93 -22.37
C SER A 42 11.12 -4.59 -23.84
N SER A 43 10.04 -3.91 -24.18
CA SER A 43 9.77 -3.46 -25.55
C SER A 43 10.87 -2.55 -26.11
N ASP A 44 11.55 -1.80 -25.24
CA ASP A 44 12.61 -0.84 -25.64
C ASP A 44 14.04 -1.29 -25.29
N LEU A 45 14.20 -2.40 -24.54
CA LEU A 45 15.50 -2.90 -24.10
C LEU A 45 15.72 -4.36 -24.48
N ARG A 46 16.84 -4.63 -25.10
CA ARG A 46 17.28 -5.98 -25.43
C ARG A 46 18.75 -6.17 -25.09
N VAL A 47 19.16 -7.38 -24.83
CA VAL A 47 20.57 -7.73 -24.57
C VAL A 47 21.03 -8.73 -25.60
N ARG A 48 22.24 -8.56 -26.07
CA ARG A 48 22.88 -9.50 -26.99
C ARG A 48 24.31 -9.79 -26.55
N VAL A 49 24.66 -11.08 -26.63
CA VAL A 49 26.06 -11.50 -26.51
C VAL A 49 26.65 -11.69 -27.89
N ARG A 50 27.56 -10.83 -28.30
CA ARG A 50 28.19 -10.85 -29.59
C ARG A 50 29.52 -11.61 -29.57
N GLN A 51 29.71 -12.55 -30.51
CA GLN A 51 30.91 -13.36 -30.63
C GLN A 51 31.28 -14.13 -29.32
N GLY A 52 30.26 -14.50 -28.54
CA GLY A 52 30.45 -15.19 -27.26
C GLY A 52 31.15 -14.40 -26.15
N ARG A 53 31.45 -13.11 -26.36
CA ARG A 53 32.31 -12.34 -25.43
C ARG A 53 31.78 -10.97 -25.06
N ILE A 54 31.16 -10.26 -26.00
CA ILE A 54 30.76 -8.87 -25.81
C ILE A 54 29.28 -8.81 -25.50
N ILE A 55 28.94 -8.44 -24.26
CA ILE A 55 27.57 -8.13 -23.87
C ILE A 55 27.27 -6.69 -24.25
N GLU A 56 26.23 -6.49 -25.06
CA GLU A 56 25.72 -5.17 -25.47
C GLU A 56 24.25 -5.03 -25.06
N LEU A 57 23.92 -3.87 -24.51
CA LEU A 57 22.53 -3.43 -24.36
C LEU A 57 22.08 -2.77 -25.66
N PHE A 58 20.96 -3.21 -26.18
CA PHE A 58 20.28 -2.61 -27.33
C PHE A 58 19.13 -1.77 -26.80
N VAL A 59 19.21 -0.47 -27.04
CA VAL A 59 18.27 0.54 -26.56
C VAL A 59 17.50 1.10 -27.73
N LEU A 60 16.17 1.02 -27.67
CA LEU A 60 15.32 1.66 -28.68
C LEU A 60 15.15 3.14 -28.30
N PRO A 61 15.58 4.10 -29.15
CA PRO A 61 15.42 5.52 -28.86
C PRO A 61 13.96 5.95 -28.80
N ALA A 62 13.63 6.96 -27.99
CA ALA A 62 12.38 7.67 -28.10
C ALA A 62 12.42 8.64 -29.29
N THR A 63 11.25 9.12 -29.71
CA THR A 63 11.16 10.16 -30.74
C THR A 63 11.91 11.42 -30.28
N GLY A 64 12.91 11.84 -31.05
CA GLY A 64 13.74 12.99 -30.73
C GLY A 64 14.89 12.76 -29.75
N GLU A 65 15.05 11.53 -29.21
CA GLU A 65 16.17 11.19 -28.34
C GLU A 65 17.46 11.00 -29.12
N GLY A 66 18.48 11.79 -28.79
CA GLY A 66 19.80 11.71 -29.40
C GLY A 66 20.77 10.85 -28.56
N TYR A 67 22.02 10.74 -29.03
CA TYR A 67 23.06 9.96 -28.33
C TYR A 67 23.38 10.51 -26.94
N ALA A 68 23.30 11.81 -26.70
CA ALA A 68 23.58 12.42 -25.40
C ALA A 68 22.52 12.03 -24.35
N GLU A 69 21.24 12.04 -24.74
CA GLU A 69 20.13 11.64 -23.88
C GLU A 69 20.17 10.14 -23.58
N ILE A 70 20.47 9.31 -24.60
CA ILE A 70 20.65 7.86 -24.40
C ILE A 70 21.84 7.61 -23.47
N ALA A 71 22.98 8.27 -23.67
CA ALA A 71 24.15 8.15 -22.82
C ALA A 71 23.81 8.55 -21.38
N ALA A 72 23.19 9.72 -21.16
CA ALA A 72 22.76 10.15 -19.84
C ALA A 72 21.91 9.08 -19.13
N ARG A 73 20.98 8.47 -19.85
CA ARG A 73 20.03 7.48 -19.32
C ARG A 73 20.69 6.17 -18.92
N VAL A 74 21.54 5.59 -19.78
CA VAL A 74 22.06 4.21 -19.56
C VAL A 74 23.48 4.17 -19.07
N THR A 75 24.27 5.23 -19.24
CA THR A 75 25.65 5.33 -18.75
C THR A 75 25.81 6.33 -17.61
N GLY A 76 24.79 7.14 -17.33
CA GLY A 76 24.85 8.22 -16.33
C GLY A 76 25.66 9.45 -16.76
N ASP A 77 26.21 9.46 -17.98
CA ASP A 77 27.06 10.57 -18.49
C ASP A 77 26.72 10.94 -19.93
N ALA A 78 26.02 12.07 -20.11
CA ALA A 78 25.68 12.61 -21.44
C ALA A 78 26.90 12.85 -22.34
N ARG A 79 28.09 13.09 -21.76
CA ARG A 79 29.34 13.33 -22.50
C ARG A 79 29.83 12.11 -23.27
N LEU A 80 29.32 10.92 -22.95
CA LEU A 80 29.57 9.69 -23.70
C LEU A 80 28.75 9.57 -24.98
N GLY A 81 27.89 10.54 -25.28
CA GLY A 81 27.12 10.57 -26.54
C GLY A 81 27.98 10.39 -27.81
N PRO A 82 29.09 11.13 -28.00
CA PRO A 82 30.01 10.90 -29.13
C PRO A 82 30.60 9.48 -29.19
N VAL A 83 30.96 8.91 -28.05
CA VAL A 83 31.48 7.53 -27.94
C VAL A 83 30.42 6.53 -28.43
N LEU A 84 29.16 6.71 -28.01
CA LEU A 84 28.06 5.87 -28.48
C LEU A 84 27.76 6.06 -29.96
N SER A 85 27.89 7.29 -30.48
CA SER A 85 27.76 7.57 -31.91
C SER A 85 28.78 6.77 -32.73
N ASP A 86 30.05 6.85 -32.34
CA ASP A 86 31.12 6.14 -33.05
C ASP A 86 30.92 4.61 -32.95
N TRP A 87 30.54 4.09 -31.79
CA TRP A 87 30.23 2.67 -31.59
C TRP A 87 29.09 2.16 -32.48
N ASN A 88 28.18 3.05 -32.86
CA ASN A 88 27.03 2.78 -33.76
C ASN A 88 27.25 3.22 -35.19
N GLY A 89 28.49 3.58 -35.58
CA GLY A 89 28.85 3.98 -36.94
C GLY A 89 28.28 5.34 -37.34
N SER A 90 28.20 6.28 -36.39
CA SER A 90 27.80 7.69 -36.56
C SER A 90 26.43 7.89 -37.20
N ARG A 91 25.53 6.90 -37.11
CA ARG A 91 24.16 7.00 -37.64
C ARG A 91 23.26 7.61 -36.58
N SER A 92 22.46 8.61 -36.93
CA SER A 92 21.52 9.25 -36.00
C SER A 92 20.55 8.24 -35.33
N PRO A 93 20.28 8.33 -34.05
CA PRO A 93 19.28 7.51 -33.37
C PRO A 93 17.90 7.67 -34.00
N SER A 94 17.11 6.60 -34.00
CA SER A 94 15.76 6.57 -34.55
C SER A 94 14.89 5.60 -33.74
N PRO A 95 13.59 5.89 -33.55
CA PRO A 95 12.65 4.96 -32.87
C PRO A 95 12.50 3.59 -33.56
N GLU A 96 13.02 3.44 -34.78
CA GLU A 96 12.95 2.20 -35.55
C GLU A 96 14.25 1.38 -35.48
N ARG A 97 15.28 1.90 -34.81
CA ARG A 97 16.59 1.27 -34.80
C ARG A 97 17.25 1.32 -33.43
N TYR A 98 17.63 0.15 -32.94
CA TYR A 98 18.34 0.04 -31.66
C TYR A 98 19.73 0.69 -31.70
N VAL A 99 20.06 1.40 -30.62
CA VAL A 99 21.39 1.91 -30.31
C VAL A 99 22.07 0.88 -29.40
N ARG A 100 23.30 0.50 -29.75
CA ARG A 100 24.11 -0.46 -29.02
C ARG A 100 24.96 0.26 -27.99
N VAL A 101 24.97 -0.28 -26.75
CA VAL A 101 25.79 0.23 -25.65
C VAL A 101 26.54 -0.95 -25.02
N PRO A 102 27.88 -0.95 -25.03
CA PRO A 102 28.65 -2.04 -24.42
C PRO A 102 28.49 -2.05 -22.90
N LEU A 103 28.51 -3.26 -22.29
CA LEU A 103 28.35 -3.47 -20.85
C LEU A 103 29.31 -2.61 -20.01
N SER A 104 30.53 -2.38 -20.49
CA SER A 104 31.55 -1.60 -19.80
C SER A 104 31.22 -0.12 -19.63
N LEU A 105 30.32 0.44 -20.43
CA LEU A 105 29.89 1.84 -20.34
C LEU A 105 28.61 2.02 -19.51
N LEU A 106 27.92 0.95 -19.19
CA LEU A 106 26.63 1.02 -18.49
C LEU A 106 26.80 1.38 -17.02
N THR A 107 25.79 2.03 -16.46
CA THR A 107 25.71 2.21 -15.00
C THR A 107 25.64 0.86 -14.30
N ASP A 108 25.97 0.84 -13.02
CA ASP A 108 25.87 -0.33 -12.16
C ASP A 108 24.46 -0.95 -12.16
N ASP A 109 23.41 -0.11 -12.26
CA ASP A 109 22.02 -0.55 -12.31
C ASP A 109 21.72 -1.36 -13.56
N TYR A 110 22.13 -0.86 -14.74
CA TYR A 110 21.94 -1.56 -16.03
C TYR A 110 22.86 -2.78 -16.14
N ARG A 111 24.08 -2.71 -15.64
CA ARG A 111 25.00 -3.86 -15.60
C ARG A 111 24.37 -5.00 -14.77
N ALA A 112 23.90 -4.70 -13.57
CA ALA A 112 23.23 -5.70 -12.72
C ALA A 112 21.95 -6.23 -13.37
N LEU A 113 21.11 -5.37 -13.96
CA LEU A 113 19.91 -5.77 -14.68
C LEU A 113 20.23 -6.81 -15.75
N ILE A 114 21.24 -6.56 -16.56
CA ILE A 114 21.65 -7.46 -17.64
C ILE A 114 22.14 -8.78 -17.09
N LEU A 115 23.08 -8.76 -16.15
CA LEU A 115 23.71 -10.00 -15.64
C LEU A 115 22.69 -10.88 -14.90
N LEU A 116 21.78 -10.29 -14.12
CA LEU A 116 20.71 -11.03 -13.43
C LEU A 116 19.73 -11.71 -14.41
N ASN A 117 19.47 -11.11 -15.55
CA ASN A 117 18.57 -11.69 -16.56
C ASN A 117 19.29 -12.66 -17.51
N LEU A 118 20.57 -12.42 -17.82
CA LEU A 118 21.38 -13.36 -18.60
C LEU A 118 21.68 -14.64 -17.82
N PHE A 119 21.90 -14.55 -16.51
CA PHE A 119 22.31 -15.65 -15.64
C PHE A 119 21.30 -15.88 -14.50
N PRO A 120 20.06 -16.34 -14.82
CA PRO A 120 18.98 -16.48 -13.83
C PRO A 120 19.21 -17.61 -12.81
N ASN A 121 20.18 -18.49 -13.04
CA ASN A 121 20.56 -19.57 -12.11
C ASN A 121 21.67 -19.16 -11.13
N ASP A 122 22.23 -17.97 -11.32
CA ASP A 122 23.23 -17.42 -10.39
C ASP A 122 22.59 -17.10 -9.04
N ARG A 123 23.41 -17.21 -7.99
CA ARG A 123 22.92 -17.00 -6.62
C ARG A 123 23.99 -16.41 -5.70
N ARG A 124 23.54 -15.91 -4.58
CA ARG A 124 24.41 -15.55 -3.45
C ARG A 124 24.69 -16.76 -2.56
N ASP A 125 25.93 -16.85 -2.07
CA ASP A 125 26.32 -17.74 -0.99
C ASP A 125 27.08 -16.91 0.07
N GLY A 126 26.32 -16.46 1.07
CA GLY A 126 26.80 -15.42 1.99
C GLY A 126 27.06 -14.10 1.25
N ALA A 127 28.28 -13.58 1.34
CA ALA A 127 28.71 -12.37 0.63
C ALA A 127 29.19 -12.66 -0.80
N ASP A 128 29.58 -13.90 -1.09
CA ASP A 128 30.13 -14.31 -2.39
C ASP A 128 29.02 -14.51 -3.43
N TRP A 129 29.41 -14.54 -4.70
CA TRP A 129 28.54 -14.84 -5.84
C TRP A 129 28.88 -16.21 -6.40
N ILE A 130 27.89 -17.05 -6.65
CA ILE A 130 28.02 -18.31 -7.36
C ILE A 130 27.42 -18.12 -8.75
N HIS A 131 28.30 -18.10 -9.72
CA HIS A 131 27.93 -18.08 -11.13
C HIS A 131 27.78 -19.51 -11.64
N VAL A 132 26.71 -19.75 -12.41
CA VAL A 132 26.43 -21.05 -13.06
C VAL A 132 26.70 -20.90 -14.55
N ALA A 133 27.82 -21.44 -15.00
CA ALA A 133 28.23 -21.34 -16.39
C ALA A 133 27.17 -21.89 -17.36
N ARG A 134 26.85 -21.14 -18.39
CA ARG A 134 25.89 -21.52 -19.42
C ARG A 134 26.62 -22.08 -20.63
N SER A 135 26.11 -23.19 -21.14
CA SER A 135 26.39 -23.57 -22.52
C SER A 135 25.10 -23.70 -23.29
N GLY A 136 25.14 -23.30 -24.53
CA GLY A 136 24.30 -23.87 -25.57
C GLY A 136 22.84 -23.42 -25.68
N THR A 137 22.37 -22.37 -25.01
CA THR A 137 21.12 -21.70 -25.45
C THR A 137 21.40 -20.68 -26.56
N LEU A 138 22.67 -20.36 -26.75
CA LEU A 138 23.14 -19.50 -27.82
C LEU A 138 24.19 -20.29 -28.62
N PRO A 139 23.96 -20.63 -29.90
CA PRO A 139 24.75 -21.60 -30.65
C PRO A 139 26.26 -21.31 -30.82
N THR A 140 26.72 -20.13 -30.40
CA THR A 140 28.11 -19.67 -30.57
C THR A 140 28.77 -19.22 -29.25
N TYR A 141 28.21 -19.65 -28.10
CA TYR A 141 28.61 -19.13 -26.81
C TYR A 141 29.37 -20.17 -25.99
N ASP A 142 30.70 -20.08 -25.97
CA ASP A 142 31.58 -20.80 -25.06
C ASP A 142 32.02 -19.84 -23.96
N GLU A 143 31.62 -20.12 -22.74
CA GLU A 143 31.96 -19.36 -21.54
C GLU A 143 33.29 -19.80 -20.97
N GLY A 144 34.12 -18.87 -20.58
CA GLY A 144 35.37 -19.11 -19.93
C GLY A 144 35.61 -18.14 -18.78
N LEU A 145 36.60 -18.45 -17.92
CA LEU A 145 36.90 -17.64 -16.75
C LEU A 145 37.27 -16.20 -17.07
N TRP A 146 37.81 -15.92 -18.25
CA TRP A 146 38.11 -14.56 -18.68
C TRP A 146 36.85 -13.74 -18.87
N GLN A 147 35.83 -14.31 -19.49
CA GLN A 147 34.53 -13.68 -19.65
C GLN A 147 33.83 -13.46 -18.31
N VAL A 148 33.84 -14.48 -17.45
CA VAL A 148 33.29 -14.38 -16.08
C VAL A 148 33.97 -13.23 -15.32
N ALA A 149 35.29 -13.13 -15.37
CA ALA A 149 36.03 -12.04 -14.76
C ALA A 149 35.65 -10.67 -15.36
N GLU A 150 35.53 -10.58 -16.69
CA GLU A 150 35.14 -9.33 -17.37
C GLU A 150 33.73 -8.88 -16.96
N TRP A 151 32.79 -9.80 -16.87
CA TRP A 151 31.39 -9.47 -16.59
C TRP A 151 31.12 -9.20 -15.11
N PHE A 152 31.63 -10.06 -14.23
CA PHE A 152 31.30 -10.03 -12.81
C PHE A 152 32.30 -9.28 -11.93
N VAL A 153 33.54 -9.12 -12.41
CA VAL A 153 34.61 -8.39 -11.71
C VAL A 153 34.90 -7.05 -12.38
N GLY A 154 34.60 -6.94 -13.70
CA GLY A 154 34.92 -5.76 -14.51
C GLY A 154 36.35 -5.75 -15.04
N ALA A 155 37.09 -6.86 -14.93
CA ALA A 155 38.48 -6.99 -15.35
C ALA A 155 38.79 -8.44 -15.74
N GLY A 156 38.69 -8.76 -17.02
CA GLY A 156 38.98 -10.10 -17.53
C GLY A 156 40.36 -10.63 -17.18
N ALA A 157 41.36 -9.75 -17.09
CA ALA A 157 42.74 -10.12 -16.71
C ALA A 157 42.82 -10.76 -15.31
N ARG A 158 41.83 -10.59 -14.45
CA ARG A 158 41.79 -11.18 -13.10
C ARG A 158 41.23 -12.61 -13.07
N PHE A 159 41.03 -13.24 -14.22
CA PHE A 159 40.48 -14.61 -14.32
C PHE A 159 41.35 -15.64 -13.51
N GLY A 160 42.67 -15.45 -13.46
CA GLY A 160 43.57 -16.32 -12.70
C GLY A 160 43.30 -16.32 -11.18
N GLU A 161 42.80 -15.22 -10.62
CA GLU A 161 42.37 -15.15 -9.22
C GLU A 161 41.13 -16.00 -8.98
N ILE A 162 40.15 -15.90 -9.89
CA ILE A 162 38.92 -16.74 -9.86
C ILE A 162 39.30 -18.22 -10.02
N GLN A 163 40.21 -18.53 -10.96
CA GLN A 163 40.73 -19.88 -11.17
C GLN A 163 41.30 -20.47 -9.89
N ALA A 164 42.16 -19.71 -9.21
CA ALA A 164 42.81 -20.13 -7.97
C ALA A 164 41.80 -20.40 -6.83
N VAL A 165 40.84 -19.52 -6.63
CA VAL A 165 39.81 -19.67 -5.60
C VAL A 165 38.93 -20.91 -5.82
N ASN A 166 38.70 -21.29 -7.07
CA ASN A 166 37.87 -22.44 -7.42
C ASN A 166 38.66 -23.74 -7.66
N GLY A 167 39.99 -23.71 -7.55
CA GLY A 167 40.85 -24.89 -7.76
C GLY A 167 40.79 -25.46 -9.19
N LEU A 168 40.51 -24.63 -10.19
CA LEU A 168 40.30 -25.05 -11.58
C LEU A 168 41.64 -25.25 -12.30
N GLN A 169 41.72 -26.29 -13.12
CA GLN A 169 42.96 -26.63 -13.84
C GLN A 169 43.18 -25.83 -15.11
N GLY A 170 42.10 -25.19 -15.63
CA GLY A 170 42.14 -24.37 -16.84
C GLY A 170 41.07 -23.28 -16.84
N PRO A 171 41.08 -22.35 -17.83
CA PRO A 171 40.15 -21.24 -17.90
C PRO A 171 38.80 -21.61 -18.55
N GLU A 172 38.68 -22.81 -19.10
CA GLU A 172 37.48 -23.27 -19.78
C GLU A 172 36.43 -23.76 -18.76
N LEU A 173 35.17 -23.43 -18.98
CA LEU A 173 34.06 -23.82 -18.12
C LEU A 173 33.12 -24.80 -18.84
N ARG A 174 32.59 -25.74 -18.09
CA ARG A 174 31.55 -26.67 -18.57
C ARG A 174 30.16 -26.12 -18.21
N ALA A 175 29.19 -26.44 -19.04
CA ALA A 175 27.80 -26.10 -18.76
C ALA A 175 27.36 -26.59 -17.38
N GLY A 176 26.72 -25.73 -16.64
CA GLY A 176 26.26 -26.01 -15.28
C GLY A 176 27.36 -25.99 -14.22
N GLN A 177 28.61 -25.74 -14.63
CA GLN A 177 29.71 -25.62 -13.67
C GLN A 177 29.52 -24.37 -12.82
N GLU A 178 29.60 -24.55 -11.50
CA GLU A 178 29.56 -23.46 -10.54
C GLU A 178 30.93 -22.82 -10.38
N VAL A 179 30.95 -21.49 -10.40
CA VAL A 179 32.16 -20.67 -10.21
C VAL A 179 31.91 -19.70 -9.07
N ARG A 180 32.66 -19.82 -7.99
CA ARG A 180 32.62 -18.89 -6.86
C ARG A 180 33.42 -17.64 -7.18
N ILE A 181 32.80 -16.49 -7.02
CA ILE A 181 33.43 -15.18 -7.15
C ILE A 181 33.37 -14.51 -5.78
N PRO A 182 34.53 -14.30 -5.09
CA PRO A 182 34.56 -13.68 -3.79
C PRO A 182 34.00 -12.28 -3.79
N ALA A 183 33.31 -11.89 -2.71
CA ALA A 183 32.73 -10.56 -2.54
C ALA A 183 33.76 -9.42 -2.75
N SER A 184 35.01 -9.62 -2.36
CA SER A 184 36.11 -8.65 -2.54
C SER A 184 36.50 -8.43 -4.01
N MET A 185 36.08 -9.32 -4.89
CA MET A 185 36.37 -9.24 -6.32
C MET A 185 35.17 -8.73 -7.12
N LEU A 186 33.96 -8.87 -6.57
CA LEU A 186 32.73 -8.52 -7.30
C LEU A 186 32.69 -7.05 -7.71
N HIS A 187 32.21 -6.83 -8.94
CA HIS A 187 31.90 -5.49 -9.41
C HIS A 187 30.88 -4.81 -8.48
N PRO A 188 31.02 -3.50 -8.17
CA PRO A 188 30.11 -2.76 -7.29
C PRO A 188 28.62 -2.97 -7.62
N ALA A 189 28.29 -3.05 -8.91
CA ALA A 189 26.95 -3.37 -9.39
C ALA A 189 26.31 -4.60 -8.75
N LEU A 190 27.11 -5.59 -8.40
CA LEU A 190 26.68 -6.85 -7.81
C LEU A 190 26.99 -6.94 -6.31
N SER A 191 27.89 -6.12 -5.77
CA SER A 191 28.24 -6.12 -4.35
C SER A 191 27.20 -5.44 -3.46
N SER A 192 26.46 -4.48 -3.97
CA SER A 192 25.51 -3.62 -3.24
C SER A 192 24.23 -4.32 -2.74
N THR A 193 24.22 -5.65 -2.63
CA THR A 193 23.07 -6.41 -2.14
C THR A 193 23.17 -6.77 -0.66
N THR A 194 23.75 -5.94 0.18
CA THR A 194 23.63 -6.07 1.65
C THR A 194 22.31 -5.50 2.12
N GLY A 195 21.21 -6.21 1.82
CA GLY A 195 19.91 -5.96 2.42
C GLY A 195 19.79 -6.74 3.71
N THR A 196 19.64 -6.05 4.81
CA THR A 196 19.15 -6.60 6.08
C THR A 196 17.78 -7.24 5.89
N THR A 197 17.62 -8.43 6.44
CA THR A 197 16.39 -9.13 6.79
C THR A 197 15.09 -8.50 6.24
N ASP A 198 14.51 -9.16 5.26
CA ASP A 198 13.18 -9.03 4.66
C ASP A 198 12.99 -7.98 3.56
N ASN A 199 13.95 -7.08 3.29
CA ASN A 199 13.81 -6.14 2.19
C ASN A 199 15.14 -5.89 1.51
N SER A 200 15.23 -6.38 0.35
CA SER A 200 16.13 -6.11 -0.75
C SER A 200 16.22 -4.62 -1.17
N LEU A 201 16.20 -3.66 -0.24
CA LEU A 201 16.46 -2.25 -0.53
C LEU A 201 17.97 -1.97 -0.56
N ILE A 202 18.40 -1.32 -1.62
CA ILE A 202 19.78 -0.89 -1.86
C ILE A 202 19.82 0.62 -1.61
N PHE A 203 20.62 1.07 -0.64
CA PHE A 203 20.74 2.50 -0.38
C PHE A 203 21.86 3.11 -1.23
N GLY A 204 21.54 4.21 -1.89
CA GLY A 204 22.45 4.93 -2.77
C GLY A 204 22.15 6.41 -2.85
N GLU A 205 22.96 7.11 -3.63
CA GLU A 205 22.81 8.53 -3.93
C GLU A 205 23.04 8.76 -5.42
N ASP A 206 22.27 9.63 -6.04
CA ASP A 206 22.43 10.12 -7.40
C ASP A 206 22.37 11.65 -7.43
N GLN A 207 22.39 12.25 -8.61
CA GLN A 207 22.33 13.71 -8.76
C GLN A 207 21.05 14.34 -8.17
N LEU A 208 19.98 13.55 -7.97
CA LEU A 208 18.72 13.98 -7.36
C LEU A 208 18.68 13.70 -5.85
N GLY A 209 19.78 13.22 -5.25
CA GLY A 209 19.94 12.96 -3.82
C GLY A 209 19.77 11.48 -3.43
N ALA A 210 19.75 11.23 -2.13
CA ALA A 210 19.68 9.90 -1.56
C ALA A 210 18.39 9.15 -1.93
N TYR A 211 18.54 7.84 -2.18
CA TYR A 211 17.42 6.96 -2.52
C TYR A 211 17.57 5.56 -1.91
N ALA A 212 16.44 4.87 -1.77
CA ALA A 212 16.39 3.42 -1.60
C ALA A 212 15.98 2.78 -2.92
N GLY A 213 16.80 1.89 -3.43
CA GLY A 213 16.56 1.15 -4.67
C GLY A 213 15.86 -0.19 -4.39
N TYR A 214 14.81 -0.49 -5.13
CA TYR A 214 14.14 -1.77 -5.11
C TYR A 214 14.17 -2.42 -6.50
N ARG A 215 14.62 -3.67 -6.58
CA ARG A 215 14.60 -4.43 -7.85
C ARG A 215 13.27 -5.16 -7.98
N LEU A 216 12.49 -4.79 -9.00
CA LEU A 216 11.20 -5.42 -9.30
C LEU A 216 11.38 -6.90 -9.60
N ARG A 217 10.54 -7.73 -9.00
CA ARG A 217 10.48 -9.18 -9.24
C ARG A 217 9.44 -9.52 -10.30
N SER A 218 9.53 -10.73 -10.83
CA SER A 218 8.52 -11.22 -11.77
C SER A 218 7.11 -11.17 -11.17
N GLY A 219 6.16 -10.60 -11.92
CA GLY A 219 4.76 -10.45 -11.50
C GLY A 219 4.48 -9.28 -10.56
N GLU A 220 5.48 -8.49 -10.18
CA GLU A 220 5.30 -7.28 -9.36
C GLU A 220 4.99 -6.06 -10.24
N ALA A 221 4.03 -5.25 -9.81
CA ALA A 221 3.72 -3.97 -10.43
C ALA A 221 4.27 -2.80 -9.58
N LEU A 222 4.78 -1.75 -10.24
CA LEU A 222 5.33 -0.56 -9.58
C LEU A 222 4.35 0.04 -8.55
N TYR A 223 3.07 0.08 -8.86
CA TYR A 223 2.03 0.65 -8.00
C TYR A 223 1.98 -0.02 -6.62
N SER A 224 1.82 -1.34 -6.60
CA SER A 224 1.60 -2.11 -5.36
C SER A 224 2.91 -2.54 -4.69
N ALA A 225 3.87 -3.03 -5.46
CA ALA A 225 5.12 -3.57 -4.93
C ALA A 225 6.08 -2.47 -4.46
N VAL A 226 5.98 -1.25 -5.01
CA VAL A 226 6.87 -0.14 -4.66
C VAL A 226 6.10 0.99 -3.98
N VAL A 227 5.20 1.67 -4.70
CA VAL A 227 4.58 2.89 -4.17
C VAL A 227 3.78 2.61 -2.92
N VAL A 228 2.82 1.69 -2.96
CA VAL A 228 1.98 1.38 -1.79
C VAL A 228 2.80 0.82 -0.65
N ARG A 229 3.70 -0.13 -0.96
CA ARG A 229 4.50 -0.84 0.04
C ARG A 229 5.44 0.08 0.79
N PHE A 230 6.25 0.86 0.09
CA PHE A 230 7.35 1.61 0.69
C PHE A 230 6.99 3.04 1.08
N THR A 231 5.92 3.60 0.52
CA THR A 231 5.54 5.00 0.80
C THR A 231 4.22 5.16 1.54
N GLY A 232 3.47 4.07 1.73
CA GLY A 232 2.19 4.10 2.43
C GLY A 232 1.07 4.82 1.69
N ARG A 233 1.29 5.30 0.46
CA ARG A 233 0.26 5.97 -0.36
C ARG A 233 -0.72 4.96 -0.90
N THR A 234 -2.01 5.31 -0.85
CA THR A 234 -3.10 4.39 -1.26
C THR A 234 -4.12 5.04 -2.18
N ALA A 235 -4.20 6.37 -2.18
CA ALA A 235 -5.11 7.10 -3.04
C ALA A 235 -4.69 6.99 -4.50
N SER A 236 -5.63 6.76 -5.41
CA SER A 236 -5.35 6.52 -6.82
C SER A 236 -4.49 7.60 -7.46
N GLU A 237 -4.83 8.87 -7.23
CA GLU A 237 -4.09 10.01 -7.77
C GLU A 237 -2.64 10.04 -7.27
N ASP A 238 -2.43 9.91 -5.95
CA ASP A 238 -1.10 9.92 -5.34
C ASP A 238 -0.23 8.75 -5.79
N VAL A 239 -0.85 7.55 -5.95
CA VAL A 239 -0.16 6.35 -6.44
C VAL A 239 0.29 6.54 -7.88
N LEU A 240 -0.59 7.06 -8.74
CA LEU A 240 -0.28 7.29 -10.16
C LEU A 240 0.77 8.39 -10.34
N GLU A 241 0.65 9.51 -9.61
CA GLU A 241 1.59 10.63 -9.66
C GLU A 241 2.98 10.17 -9.24
N LEU A 242 3.11 9.57 -8.06
CA LEU A 242 4.39 9.11 -7.55
C LEU A 242 4.98 7.98 -8.42
N SER A 243 4.16 7.11 -9.00
CA SER A 243 4.67 6.08 -9.93
C SER A 243 5.34 6.69 -11.15
N ARG A 244 4.79 7.79 -11.70
CA ARG A 244 5.42 8.50 -12.81
C ARG A 244 6.74 9.18 -12.40
N GLU A 245 6.78 9.78 -11.22
CA GLU A 245 8.01 10.39 -10.67
C GLU A 245 9.11 9.33 -10.47
N LEU A 246 8.78 8.19 -9.86
CA LEU A 246 9.73 7.10 -9.65
C LEU A 246 10.19 6.48 -10.98
N ALA A 247 9.28 6.30 -11.94
CA ALA A 247 9.61 5.81 -13.26
C ALA A 247 10.60 6.73 -13.98
N SER A 248 10.32 8.04 -13.97
CA SER A 248 11.21 9.05 -14.58
C SER A 248 12.60 9.01 -13.96
N ARG A 249 12.70 9.00 -12.62
CA ARG A 249 13.98 8.93 -11.91
C ARG A 249 14.74 7.63 -12.17
N SER A 250 14.03 6.55 -12.42
CA SER A 250 14.60 5.20 -12.63
C SER A 250 14.85 4.85 -14.08
N GLY A 251 14.59 5.77 -15.03
CA GLY A 251 14.76 5.52 -16.46
C GLY A 251 13.72 4.57 -17.06
N ILE A 252 12.59 4.37 -16.37
CA ILE A 252 11.47 3.54 -16.85
C ILE A 252 10.59 4.40 -17.77
N ARG A 253 10.34 3.90 -18.97
CA ARG A 253 9.52 4.58 -19.99
C ARG A 253 8.07 4.13 -19.97
N ASP A 254 7.85 2.84 -19.82
CA ASP A 254 6.53 2.23 -19.80
C ASP A 254 6.28 1.54 -18.46
N LEU A 255 5.28 2.04 -17.74
CA LEU A 255 4.88 1.49 -16.44
C LEU A 255 4.26 0.08 -16.53
N THR A 256 3.87 -0.33 -17.75
CA THR A 256 3.25 -1.63 -18.02
C THR A 256 4.25 -2.67 -18.49
N ASP A 257 5.47 -2.25 -18.83
CA ASP A 257 6.52 -3.12 -19.38
C ASP A 257 7.89 -2.81 -18.74
N ILE A 258 8.01 -3.12 -17.44
CA ILE A 258 9.23 -2.89 -16.69
C ILE A 258 10.02 -4.20 -16.60
N PRO A 259 11.31 -4.20 -17.00
CA PRO A 259 12.13 -5.40 -16.93
C PRO A 259 12.22 -5.98 -15.51
N VAL A 260 12.17 -7.31 -15.38
CA VAL A 260 12.43 -7.99 -14.12
C VAL A 260 13.85 -7.66 -13.65
N GLY A 261 14.00 -7.27 -12.39
CA GLY A 261 15.30 -6.85 -11.82
C GLY A 261 15.62 -5.37 -12.04
N HIS A 262 14.77 -4.61 -12.74
CA HIS A 262 14.97 -3.16 -12.89
C HIS A 262 14.98 -2.46 -11.53
N LEU A 263 15.97 -1.58 -11.29
CA LEU A 263 16.11 -0.86 -10.04
C LEU A 263 15.21 0.37 -10.03
N VAL A 264 14.19 0.35 -9.17
CA VAL A 264 13.33 1.51 -8.91
C VAL A 264 13.93 2.33 -7.77
N LYS A 265 14.26 3.59 -8.03
CA LYS A 265 14.86 4.53 -7.08
C LYS A 265 13.79 5.33 -6.36
N ILE A 266 13.68 5.13 -5.04
CA ILE A 266 12.66 5.75 -4.19
C ILE A 266 13.33 6.81 -3.31
N PRO A 267 13.02 8.11 -3.47
CA PRO A 267 13.58 9.17 -2.63
C PRO A 267 13.31 8.94 -1.14
N TYR A 268 14.25 9.30 -0.27
CA TYR A 268 14.10 9.12 1.17
C TYR A 268 12.93 9.92 1.78
N ASP A 269 12.61 11.07 1.21
CA ASP A 269 11.53 11.95 1.71
C ASP A 269 10.14 11.32 1.60
N VAL A 270 9.92 10.45 0.61
CA VAL A 270 8.63 9.75 0.41
C VAL A 270 8.57 8.36 1.07
N LEU A 271 9.69 7.83 1.56
CA LEU A 271 9.72 6.53 2.23
C LEU A 271 9.01 6.57 3.59
N GLU A 272 8.30 5.49 3.91
CA GLU A 272 7.87 5.22 5.29
C GLU A 272 9.11 5.03 6.19
N PRO A 273 9.08 5.48 7.45
CA PRO A 273 10.25 5.48 8.31
C PRO A 273 10.93 4.12 8.49
N GLU A 274 10.17 3.04 8.48
CA GLU A 274 10.69 1.67 8.63
C GLU A 274 11.60 1.20 7.49
N TYR A 275 11.52 1.85 6.33
CA TYR A 275 12.31 1.53 5.14
C TYR A 275 13.53 2.44 4.93
N LEU A 276 13.72 3.43 5.79
CA LEU A 276 14.92 4.28 5.79
C LEU A 276 16.13 3.55 6.37
N PRO A 277 17.37 4.00 6.11
CA PRO A 277 18.56 3.44 6.75
C PRO A 277 18.43 3.39 8.28
N PRO A 278 19.08 2.43 8.95
CA PRO A 278 18.95 2.23 10.41
C PRO A 278 19.31 3.46 11.25
N ASP A 279 20.25 4.26 10.79
CA ASP A 279 20.74 5.49 11.44
C ASP A 279 19.96 6.75 11.08
N HIS A 280 18.99 6.64 10.16
CA HIS A 280 18.23 7.80 9.71
C HIS A 280 17.33 8.37 10.82
N PRO A 281 17.34 9.71 11.08
CA PRO A 281 16.61 10.31 12.21
C PRO A 281 15.12 9.98 12.25
N ARG A 282 14.44 9.98 11.09
CA ARG A 282 13.01 9.61 11.01
C ARG A 282 12.74 8.16 11.40
N ARG A 283 13.65 7.23 11.08
CA ARG A 283 13.55 5.83 11.50
C ARG A 283 13.72 5.67 12.98
N LEU A 284 14.78 6.27 13.55
CA LEU A 284 15.03 6.24 15.00
C LEU A 284 13.86 6.82 15.80
N GLN A 285 13.29 7.95 15.34
CA GLN A 285 12.11 8.55 15.95
C GLN A 285 10.88 7.61 15.90
N ALA A 286 10.64 6.95 14.78
CA ALA A 286 9.54 6.01 14.62
C ALA A 286 9.71 4.76 15.51
N GLU A 287 10.94 4.27 15.66
CA GLU A 287 11.27 3.16 16.56
C GLU A 287 11.05 3.52 18.04
N GLN A 288 11.46 4.73 18.44
CA GLN A 288 11.17 5.23 19.79
C GLN A 288 9.66 5.34 20.07
N ALA A 289 8.90 5.87 19.09
CA ALA A 289 7.44 5.94 19.20
C ALA A 289 6.82 4.53 19.32
N ARG A 290 7.32 3.58 18.56
CA ARG A 290 6.87 2.17 18.60
C ARG A 290 7.15 1.50 19.96
N ARG A 291 8.33 1.76 20.54
CA ARG A 291 8.65 1.30 21.90
C ARG A 291 7.70 1.91 22.94
N ALA A 292 7.45 3.22 22.87
CA ALA A 292 6.51 3.89 23.77
C ALA A 292 5.07 3.32 23.69
N LEU A 293 4.63 2.89 22.50
CA LEU A 293 3.35 2.21 22.33
C LEU A 293 3.34 0.82 22.97
N ALA A 294 4.42 0.05 22.80
CA ALA A 294 4.57 -1.26 23.42
C ALA A 294 4.57 -1.16 24.95
N ASP A 295 5.31 -0.19 25.50
CA ASP A 295 5.34 0.07 26.95
C ASP A 295 3.95 0.48 27.47
N ALA A 296 3.23 1.34 26.74
CA ALA A 296 1.88 1.75 27.10
C ALA A 296 0.90 0.56 27.10
N LEU A 297 1.03 -0.35 26.12
CA LEU A 297 0.19 -1.56 26.05
C LEU A 297 0.49 -2.55 27.18
N ALA A 298 1.76 -2.71 27.56
CA ALA A 298 2.18 -3.58 28.66
C ALA A 298 1.63 -3.14 30.03
N LEU A 299 1.32 -1.85 30.18
CA LEU A 299 0.68 -1.30 31.38
C LEU A 299 -0.84 -1.48 31.43
N GLU A 300 -1.47 -1.89 30.31
CA GLU A 300 -2.90 -2.13 30.28
C GLU A 300 -3.21 -3.45 30.98
N PRO A 301 -4.22 -3.48 31.86
CA PRO A 301 -4.65 -4.73 32.46
C PRO A 301 -5.11 -5.70 31.38
N VAL A 302 -4.73 -6.96 31.51
CA VAL A 302 -5.30 -8.01 30.65
C VAL A 302 -6.81 -8.01 30.91
N ALA A 303 -7.55 -7.55 29.92
CA ALA A 303 -8.98 -7.33 30.06
C ALA A 303 -9.72 -8.66 30.08
N GLY A 304 -9.69 -9.38 31.22
CA GLY A 304 -10.63 -10.46 31.48
C GLY A 304 -12.03 -9.88 31.62
N THR A 305 -12.89 -9.98 30.62
CA THR A 305 -14.31 -9.66 30.72
C THR A 305 -15.05 -10.86 31.35
N ARG A 306 -16.19 -10.59 31.99
CA ARG A 306 -17.17 -11.64 32.25
C ARG A 306 -17.62 -12.23 30.90
N GLY A 307 -18.00 -13.50 30.87
CA GLY A 307 -18.39 -14.19 29.65
C GLY A 307 -19.47 -13.42 28.86
N GLY A 308 -19.38 -13.46 27.54
CA GLY A 308 -20.38 -12.85 26.67
C GLY A 308 -20.32 -11.34 26.54
N LEU A 309 -19.19 -10.68 26.85
CA LEU A 309 -19.01 -9.22 26.76
C LEU A 309 -19.97 -8.41 27.66
N GLU A 310 -20.34 -8.93 28.86
CA GLU A 310 -21.35 -8.35 29.75
C GLU A 310 -21.07 -6.88 30.13
N ASP A 311 -19.80 -6.55 30.38
CA ASP A 311 -19.39 -5.22 30.83
C ASP A 311 -18.99 -4.29 29.67
N VAL A 312 -19.19 -4.71 28.40
CA VAL A 312 -18.68 -3.99 27.24
C VAL A 312 -19.73 -3.06 26.66
N VAL A 313 -19.28 -1.87 26.28
CA VAL A 313 -20.06 -0.89 25.51
C VAL A 313 -19.44 -0.75 24.14
N VAL A 314 -20.21 -1.01 23.10
CA VAL A 314 -19.80 -0.89 21.71
C VAL A 314 -20.53 0.27 21.05
N LEU A 315 -19.77 1.25 20.56
CA LEU A 315 -20.31 2.32 19.74
C LEU A 315 -20.00 2.01 18.28
N LEU A 316 -21.05 1.82 17.48
CA LEU A 316 -20.98 1.63 16.05
C LEU A 316 -21.27 2.94 15.32
N ASP A 317 -20.37 3.30 14.42
CA ASP A 317 -20.45 4.52 13.63
C ASP A 317 -20.44 4.16 12.14
N PRO A 318 -21.63 3.95 11.54
CA PRO A 318 -21.71 3.75 10.08
C PRO A 318 -21.20 5.00 9.36
N GLY A 319 -20.27 4.87 8.44
CA GLY A 319 -19.72 5.99 7.67
C GLY A 319 -20.80 6.73 6.89
N HIS A 320 -20.58 8.02 6.68
CA HIS A 320 -21.48 8.88 5.87
C HIS A 320 -22.92 9.01 6.43
N GLY A 321 -23.90 9.37 5.63
CA GLY A 321 -25.33 9.45 6.00
C GLY A 321 -26.01 10.75 5.63
N GLY A 322 -27.34 10.71 5.51
CA GLY A 322 -28.12 11.81 4.96
C GLY A 322 -27.77 12.08 3.49
N ARG A 323 -27.42 13.31 3.15
CA ARG A 323 -26.96 13.67 1.77
C ARG A 323 -25.53 13.24 1.48
N ASP A 324 -24.73 12.93 2.49
CA ASP A 324 -23.39 12.38 2.32
C ASP A 324 -23.49 10.86 2.15
N LEU A 325 -23.47 10.41 0.91
CA LEU A 325 -23.56 8.98 0.57
C LEU A 325 -22.20 8.30 0.48
N GLY A 326 -21.12 9.03 0.70
CA GLY A 326 -19.75 8.50 0.55
C GLY A 326 -19.38 8.25 -0.90
N THR A 327 -18.50 7.31 -1.09
CA THR A 327 -18.04 6.87 -2.42
C THR A 327 -19.12 6.07 -3.14
N MET A 328 -19.19 6.26 -4.47
CA MET A 328 -20.03 5.44 -5.35
C MET A 328 -19.16 4.74 -6.40
N ASN A 329 -19.32 3.43 -6.53
CA ASN A 329 -18.71 2.68 -7.61
C ASN A 329 -19.63 1.53 -8.06
N ASN A 330 -19.83 1.38 -9.35
CA ASN A 330 -20.64 0.32 -9.96
C ASN A 330 -22.06 0.19 -9.35
N GLY A 331 -22.67 1.32 -8.99
CA GLY A 331 -24.02 1.35 -8.39
C GLY A 331 -24.05 0.99 -6.90
N ILE A 332 -22.90 0.83 -6.26
CA ILE A 332 -22.74 0.62 -4.82
C ILE A 332 -22.46 1.99 -4.18
N TRP A 333 -23.37 2.47 -3.37
CA TRP A 333 -23.17 3.64 -2.52
C TRP A 333 -22.60 3.21 -1.18
N GLU A 334 -21.46 3.71 -0.81
CA GLU A 334 -20.74 3.34 0.42
C GLU A 334 -21.66 3.34 1.64
N HIS A 335 -22.37 4.45 1.86
CA HIS A 335 -23.24 4.62 3.03
C HIS A 335 -24.22 3.47 3.22
N ASP A 336 -24.99 3.10 2.18
CA ASP A 336 -26.10 2.14 2.32
C ASP A 336 -25.59 0.76 2.69
N TYR A 337 -24.52 0.33 2.06
CA TYR A 337 -23.94 -1.00 2.29
C TYR A 337 -23.18 -1.09 3.62
N VAL A 338 -22.46 -0.03 4.01
CA VAL A 338 -21.78 0.07 5.30
C VAL A 338 -22.81 0.12 6.44
N TYR A 339 -23.91 0.84 6.25
CA TYR A 339 -25.01 0.88 7.21
C TYR A 339 -25.62 -0.50 7.42
N ASP A 340 -25.86 -1.27 6.35
CA ASP A 340 -26.36 -2.64 6.44
C ASP A 340 -25.39 -3.57 7.21
N VAL A 341 -24.09 -3.49 6.95
CA VAL A 341 -23.09 -4.26 7.74
C VAL A 341 -23.13 -3.85 9.21
N SER A 342 -23.25 -2.56 9.49
CA SER A 342 -23.34 -2.06 10.89
C SER A 342 -24.59 -2.57 11.60
N CYS A 343 -25.72 -2.66 10.88
CA CYS A 343 -26.96 -3.21 11.43
C CYS A 343 -26.87 -4.72 11.66
N ARG A 344 -26.18 -5.47 10.79
CA ARG A 344 -25.88 -6.89 11.00
C ARG A 344 -25.02 -7.08 12.24
N LEU A 345 -23.94 -6.32 12.39
CA LEU A 345 -23.08 -6.38 13.58
C LEU A 345 -23.85 -6.02 14.85
N ARG A 346 -24.69 -4.96 14.82
CA ARG A 346 -25.57 -4.62 15.94
C ARG A 346 -26.50 -5.77 16.30
N ARG A 347 -27.11 -6.42 15.32
CA ARG A 347 -27.97 -7.60 15.54
C ARG A 347 -27.21 -8.73 16.20
N LEU A 348 -26.01 -9.08 15.69
CA LEU A 348 -25.16 -10.13 16.26
C LEU A 348 -24.80 -9.82 17.71
N LEU A 349 -24.36 -8.60 18.01
CA LEU A 349 -24.01 -8.19 19.37
C LEU A 349 -25.22 -8.27 20.30
N ARG A 350 -26.40 -7.84 19.88
CA ARG A 350 -27.61 -7.89 20.70
C ARG A 350 -28.17 -9.30 20.92
N SER A 351 -28.01 -10.19 19.95
CA SER A 351 -28.59 -11.54 20.01
C SER A 351 -27.61 -12.58 20.56
N ARG A 352 -26.29 -12.36 20.44
CA ARG A 352 -25.26 -13.35 20.78
C ARG A 352 -24.23 -12.86 21.79
N SER A 353 -24.43 -11.67 22.37
CA SER A 353 -23.61 -11.15 23.46
C SER A 353 -24.46 -10.36 24.44
N GLN A 354 -23.84 -9.96 25.55
CA GLN A 354 -24.44 -9.10 26.57
C GLN A 354 -23.93 -7.65 26.47
N ALA A 355 -23.20 -7.33 25.40
CA ALA A 355 -22.67 -6.00 25.16
C ALA A 355 -23.81 -4.99 24.95
N ARG A 356 -23.62 -3.80 25.51
CA ARG A 356 -24.50 -2.66 25.21
C ARG A 356 -24.04 -1.98 23.94
N VAL A 357 -24.95 -1.77 22.99
CA VAL A 357 -24.63 -1.28 21.66
C VAL A 357 -25.33 0.04 21.40
N PHE A 358 -24.53 1.05 21.07
CA PHE A 358 -25.01 2.37 20.63
C PHE A 358 -24.63 2.61 19.17
N MET A 359 -25.56 3.23 18.41
CA MET A 359 -25.31 3.66 17.04
C MET A 359 -25.18 5.17 17.02
N THR A 360 -24.16 5.69 16.32
CA THR A 360 -24.05 7.15 16.13
C THR A 360 -25.05 7.67 15.12
N LEU A 361 -25.47 6.81 14.20
CA LEU A 361 -26.41 7.13 13.12
C LEU A 361 -27.50 6.05 13.05
N LEU A 362 -28.73 6.49 12.89
CA LEU A 362 -29.87 5.63 12.59
C LEU A 362 -30.65 6.19 11.40
N ASP A 363 -31.13 5.30 10.57
CA ASP A 363 -32.09 5.63 9.52
C ASP A 363 -33.50 5.73 10.13
N ARG A 364 -34.20 6.81 9.81
CA ARG A 364 -35.53 7.07 10.38
C ARG A 364 -36.63 6.27 9.71
N GLU A 365 -36.41 5.85 8.49
CA GLU A 365 -37.43 5.16 7.68
C GLU A 365 -37.30 3.64 7.84
N THR A 366 -36.08 3.11 7.68
CA THR A 366 -35.83 1.67 7.71
C THR A 366 -35.40 1.15 9.10
N GLY A 367 -35.10 2.04 10.04
CA GLY A 367 -34.51 1.65 11.31
C GLY A 367 -33.11 1.06 11.12
N CYS A 368 -32.83 -0.09 11.79
CA CYS A 368 -31.54 -0.79 11.66
C CYS A 368 -31.79 -2.30 11.54
N GLU A 369 -32.60 -2.68 10.56
CA GLU A 369 -32.83 -4.07 10.19
C GLU A 369 -31.96 -4.45 8.99
N PRO A 370 -31.20 -5.56 9.06
CA PRO A 370 -30.40 -6.04 7.96
C PRO A 370 -31.22 -6.35 6.71
N ALA A 371 -30.79 -5.85 5.57
CA ALA A 371 -31.45 -6.11 4.30
C ALA A 371 -31.23 -7.56 3.84
N SER A 372 -32.29 -8.22 3.37
CA SER A 372 -32.23 -9.57 2.78
C SER A 372 -31.74 -9.57 1.33
N THR A 373 -31.75 -8.42 0.66
CA THR A 373 -31.42 -8.26 -0.76
C THR A 373 -29.96 -7.92 -0.97
N ASP A 374 -29.39 -8.34 -2.09
CA ASP A 374 -28.03 -8.00 -2.50
C ASP A 374 -27.95 -6.52 -2.87
N LYS A 375 -28.83 -6.04 -3.72
CA LYS A 375 -28.87 -4.65 -4.16
C LYS A 375 -29.62 -3.78 -3.17
N LEU A 376 -28.95 -2.74 -2.69
CA LEU A 376 -29.54 -1.71 -1.85
C LEU A 376 -29.81 -0.45 -2.67
N HIS A 377 -30.81 0.30 -2.25
CA HIS A 377 -31.17 1.58 -2.85
C HIS A 377 -30.61 2.72 -1.98
N ALA A 378 -30.21 3.80 -2.62
CA ALA A 378 -29.68 4.97 -1.95
C ALA A 378 -30.69 5.52 -0.93
N ASN A 379 -30.34 5.49 0.35
CA ASN A 379 -31.14 5.98 1.44
C ASN A 379 -30.51 7.24 2.03
N ARG A 380 -31.27 8.33 2.10
CA ARG A 380 -30.82 9.64 2.56
C ARG A 380 -31.40 10.05 3.92
N GLN A 381 -31.97 9.11 4.66
CA GLN A 381 -32.63 9.38 5.94
C GLN A 381 -31.75 9.15 7.17
N GLY A 382 -30.48 8.81 6.95
CA GLY A 382 -29.49 8.61 8.02
C GLY A 382 -29.34 9.86 8.89
N THR A 383 -29.63 9.69 10.18
CA THR A 383 -29.71 10.77 11.17
C THR A 383 -28.75 10.50 12.31
N VAL A 384 -27.84 11.44 12.61
CA VAL A 384 -26.96 11.40 13.77
C VAL A 384 -27.80 11.54 15.04
N GLN A 385 -27.60 10.65 16.01
CA GLN A 385 -28.45 10.50 17.21
C GLN A 385 -28.09 11.48 18.33
N THR A 386 -27.71 12.70 17.97
CA THR A 386 -27.51 13.83 18.91
C THR A 386 -28.83 14.38 19.47
N HIS A 387 -28.75 15.25 20.48
CA HIS A 387 -29.89 15.96 21.02
C HIS A 387 -29.82 17.47 20.72
N PRO A 388 -30.68 17.98 19.81
CA PRO A 388 -31.62 17.25 18.96
C PRO A 388 -30.92 16.39 17.88
N PRO A 389 -31.62 15.41 17.26
CA PRO A 389 -31.07 14.62 16.15
C PRO A 389 -30.73 15.49 14.95
N PHE A 390 -29.62 15.11 14.24
CA PHE A 390 -29.13 15.84 13.08
C PHE A 390 -29.13 14.97 11.81
N MET A 391 -29.73 15.46 10.77
CA MET A 391 -29.67 14.87 9.43
C MET A 391 -29.04 15.89 8.47
N ALA A 392 -27.98 15.51 7.78
CA ALA A 392 -27.37 16.33 6.73
C ALA A 392 -28.33 16.39 5.52
N ARG A 393 -28.82 17.59 5.19
CA ARG A 393 -29.75 17.84 4.09
C ARG A 393 -29.10 18.47 2.87
N GLU A 394 -27.90 19.05 3.06
CA GLU A 394 -27.11 19.70 2.02
C GLU A 394 -25.68 19.14 2.03
N GLU A 395 -25.00 19.18 0.89
CA GLU A 395 -23.61 18.69 0.76
C GLU A 395 -22.64 19.37 1.73
N GLY A 396 -22.82 20.66 2.01
CA GLY A 396 -22.00 21.41 2.96
C GLY A 396 -22.16 20.99 4.43
N GLU A 397 -23.16 20.18 4.75
CA GLU A 397 -23.45 19.72 6.11
C GLU A 397 -22.74 18.41 6.49
N ALA A 398 -22.09 17.71 5.56
CA ALA A 398 -21.31 16.50 5.83
C ALA A 398 -20.27 16.72 6.93
N ALA A 399 -19.55 17.84 6.91
CA ALA A 399 -18.58 18.19 7.95
C ALA A 399 -19.22 18.41 9.33
N ILE A 400 -20.48 18.87 9.38
CA ILE A 400 -21.24 19.00 10.63
C ILE A 400 -21.57 17.61 11.16
N ALA A 401 -22.08 16.71 10.31
CA ALA A 401 -22.41 15.34 10.65
C ALA A 401 -21.20 14.60 11.24
N VAL A 402 -20.04 14.66 10.57
CA VAL A 402 -18.77 14.05 11.04
C VAL A 402 -18.39 14.57 12.43
N ASN A 403 -18.53 15.90 12.67
CA ASN A 403 -18.22 16.44 13.97
C ASN A 403 -19.21 16.00 15.05
N LEU A 404 -20.50 15.98 14.75
CA LEU A 404 -21.52 15.59 15.72
C LEU A 404 -21.38 14.12 16.14
N ARG A 405 -20.86 13.26 15.28
CA ARG A 405 -20.61 11.83 15.60
C ARG A 405 -19.59 11.65 16.73
N TRP A 406 -18.45 12.35 16.69
CA TRP A 406 -17.48 12.24 17.75
C TRP A 406 -17.94 12.98 19.04
N TYR A 407 -18.74 14.05 18.94
CA TYR A 407 -19.37 14.66 20.12
C TYR A 407 -20.31 13.68 20.80
N LEU A 408 -21.17 13.02 20.03
CA LEU A 408 -22.08 11.99 20.55
C LEU A 408 -21.30 10.82 21.17
N ALA A 409 -20.26 10.33 20.48
CA ALA A 409 -19.43 9.25 20.99
C ALA A 409 -18.79 9.61 22.34
N ASN A 410 -18.25 10.84 22.49
CA ASN A 410 -17.69 11.32 23.73
C ASN A 410 -18.76 11.48 24.83
N SER A 411 -19.96 12.00 24.50
CA SER A 411 -21.05 12.10 25.48
C SER A 411 -21.47 10.72 25.99
N VAL A 412 -21.67 9.75 25.10
CA VAL A 412 -21.97 8.35 25.51
C VAL A 412 -20.86 7.79 26.39
N TYR A 413 -19.60 7.93 25.99
CA TYR A 413 -18.44 7.44 26.74
C TYR A 413 -18.40 7.99 28.17
N HIS A 414 -18.58 9.31 28.32
CA HIS A 414 -18.56 9.91 29.66
C HIS A 414 -19.76 9.55 30.48
N ARG A 415 -20.94 9.43 29.90
CA ARG A 415 -22.14 8.95 30.59
C ARG A 415 -21.96 7.53 31.12
N GLU A 416 -21.45 6.62 30.27
CA GLU A 416 -21.23 5.22 30.66
C GLU A 416 -20.13 5.06 31.71
N THR A 417 -19.03 5.82 31.57
CA THR A 417 -17.95 5.78 32.58
C THR A 417 -18.38 6.39 33.92
N LYS A 418 -19.21 7.45 33.90
CA LYS A 418 -19.81 8.00 35.10
C LYS A 418 -20.79 7.00 35.78
N ALA A 419 -21.45 6.17 35.01
CA ALA A 419 -22.31 5.09 35.50
C ALA A 419 -21.54 3.84 35.98
N GLY A 420 -20.19 3.88 35.98
CA GLY A 420 -19.33 2.83 36.53
C GLY A 420 -18.71 1.88 35.50
N VAL A 421 -18.94 2.07 34.21
CA VAL A 421 -18.24 1.30 33.15
C VAL A 421 -16.77 1.68 33.13
N LYS A 422 -15.87 0.70 33.15
CA LYS A 422 -14.45 0.94 33.05
C LYS A 422 -14.11 1.47 31.64
N SER A 423 -13.18 2.42 31.54
CA SER A 423 -12.81 3.06 30.27
C SER A 423 -12.28 2.10 29.21
N ASP A 424 -11.65 1.00 29.62
CA ASP A 424 -11.13 -0.08 28.77
C ASP A 424 -12.23 -1.04 28.25
N ARG A 425 -13.47 -0.85 28.72
CA ARG A 425 -14.66 -1.61 28.30
C ARG A 425 -15.50 -0.89 27.24
N VAL A 426 -15.08 0.29 26.84
CA VAL A 426 -15.77 1.07 25.81
C VAL A 426 -14.95 1.05 24.52
N VAL A 427 -15.54 0.59 23.43
CA VAL A 427 -14.91 0.54 22.12
C VAL A 427 -15.73 1.29 21.08
N PHE A 428 -15.05 1.89 20.11
CA PHE A 428 -15.66 2.64 19.02
C PHE A 428 -15.18 2.09 17.66
N LEU A 429 -16.12 1.73 16.80
CA LEU A 429 -15.87 1.25 15.45
C LEU A 429 -16.59 2.15 14.45
N SER A 430 -15.83 2.90 13.64
CA SER A 430 -16.34 3.60 12.47
C SER A 430 -16.16 2.70 11.25
N LEU A 431 -17.24 2.32 10.59
CA LEU A 431 -17.23 1.39 9.46
C LEU A 431 -17.35 2.16 8.15
N HIS A 432 -16.49 1.83 7.21
CA HIS A 432 -16.34 2.49 5.90
C HIS A 432 -16.01 1.49 4.80
N ALA A 433 -16.09 1.94 3.55
CA ALA A 433 -15.65 1.24 2.34
C ALA A 433 -15.12 2.25 1.34
N ASP A 434 -13.82 2.49 1.35
CA ASP A 434 -13.17 3.58 0.64
C ASP A 434 -12.95 3.28 -0.86
N ALA A 435 -12.64 4.31 -1.63
CA ALA A 435 -12.14 4.24 -3.00
C ALA A 435 -10.63 4.53 -3.02
N ARG A 436 -9.84 3.50 -3.28
CA ARG A 436 -8.38 3.56 -3.35
C ARG A 436 -7.90 3.11 -4.71
N HIS A 437 -6.59 3.07 -4.90
CA HIS A 437 -6.05 2.51 -6.15
C HIS A 437 -6.59 1.08 -6.38
N PRO A 438 -7.05 0.73 -7.61
CA PRO A 438 -7.71 -0.57 -7.89
C PRO A 438 -6.84 -1.80 -7.62
N SER A 439 -5.50 -1.66 -7.61
CA SER A 439 -4.59 -2.76 -7.24
C SER A 439 -4.64 -3.14 -5.76
N LEU A 440 -5.23 -2.29 -4.90
CA LEU A 440 -5.37 -2.55 -3.48
C LEU A 440 -6.63 -3.35 -3.21
N ARG A 441 -6.55 -4.27 -2.25
CA ARG A 441 -7.65 -5.15 -1.90
C ARG A 441 -7.66 -5.47 -0.41
N GLY A 442 -8.86 -5.61 0.13
CA GLY A 442 -9.09 -6.12 1.48
C GLY A 442 -9.12 -5.06 2.57
N VAL A 443 -9.41 -5.51 3.78
CA VAL A 443 -9.58 -4.65 4.94
C VAL A 443 -8.33 -3.86 5.26
N MET A 444 -8.53 -2.60 5.63
CA MET A 444 -7.54 -1.70 6.18
C MET A 444 -8.14 -0.95 7.35
N VAL A 445 -7.37 -0.81 8.43
CA VAL A 445 -7.86 -0.20 9.67
C VAL A 445 -7.01 1.01 10.02
N TYR A 446 -7.67 2.13 10.27
CA TYR A 446 -7.04 3.35 10.79
C TYR A 446 -7.18 3.44 12.29
N VAL A 447 -6.09 3.78 12.95
CA VAL A 447 -6.02 4.19 14.34
C VAL A 447 -5.59 5.64 14.44
N SER A 448 -5.90 6.31 15.55
CA SER A 448 -5.45 7.70 15.73
C SER A 448 -3.99 7.73 16.19
N GLY A 449 -3.07 8.05 15.32
CA GLY A 449 -1.65 8.22 15.67
C GLY A 449 -1.48 9.27 16.76
N SER A 450 -0.70 8.95 17.80
CA SER A 450 -0.54 9.77 19.01
C SER A 450 0.10 11.14 18.78
N ARG A 451 0.77 11.31 17.64
CA ARG A 451 1.34 12.58 17.19
C ARG A 451 0.29 13.62 16.74
N PHE A 452 -0.95 13.18 16.48
CA PHE A 452 -2.03 14.06 16.04
C PHE A 452 -2.86 14.50 17.25
N PRO A 453 -2.70 15.74 17.76
CA PRO A 453 -3.51 16.25 18.86
C PRO A 453 -4.97 16.42 18.44
N ALA A 454 -5.87 16.31 19.40
CA ALA A 454 -7.27 16.69 19.20
C ALA A 454 -7.36 18.17 18.77
N ASP A 455 -8.42 18.51 18.05
CA ASP A 455 -8.65 19.88 17.63
C ASP A 455 -8.80 20.79 18.86
N SER A 456 -7.93 21.79 18.98
CA SER A 456 -7.94 22.74 20.09
C SER A 456 -9.08 23.76 20.00
N ARG A 457 -9.70 23.91 18.82
CA ARG A 457 -10.76 24.89 18.58
C ARG A 457 -12.09 24.39 19.11
N SER A 458 -12.71 25.16 19.96
CA SER A 458 -14.10 24.99 20.35
C SER A 458 -15.03 25.31 19.19
N ARG A 459 -15.99 24.45 18.90
CA ARG A 459 -17.00 24.72 17.88
C ARG A 459 -18.15 25.50 18.48
N ASN A 460 -17.99 26.84 18.56
CA ASN A 460 -18.93 27.73 19.25
C ASN A 460 -19.95 28.42 18.32
N SER A 461 -20.06 28.03 17.05
CA SER A 461 -21.07 28.57 16.15
C SER A 461 -22.50 28.23 16.64
N ALA A 462 -23.48 29.04 16.27
CA ALA A 462 -24.88 28.76 16.60
C ALA A 462 -25.32 27.38 16.13
N THR A 463 -24.78 26.94 14.98
CA THR A 463 -25.03 25.60 14.42
C THR A 463 -24.69 24.48 15.40
N TYR A 464 -23.56 24.55 16.08
CA TYR A 464 -23.10 23.51 16.98
C TYR A 464 -23.66 23.65 18.39
N ARG A 465 -23.83 24.87 18.92
CA ARG A 465 -24.31 25.12 20.30
C ARG A 465 -25.74 24.63 20.56
N ARG A 466 -26.53 24.36 19.53
CA ARG A 466 -27.87 23.79 19.71
C ARG A 466 -27.88 22.34 20.20
N TYR A 467 -26.75 21.59 20.02
CA TYR A 467 -26.63 20.20 20.43
C TYR A 467 -26.14 20.08 21.87
N GLU A 468 -26.77 19.21 22.65
CA GLU A 468 -26.47 19.00 24.07
C GLU A 468 -25.03 18.50 24.24
N GLU A 469 -24.61 17.54 23.46
CA GLU A 469 -23.27 16.93 23.48
C GLU A 469 -22.16 17.96 23.26
N VAL A 470 -22.41 18.97 22.44
CA VAL A 470 -21.47 20.09 22.21
C VAL A 470 -21.43 21.04 23.39
N ARG A 471 -22.61 21.34 24.00
CA ARG A 471 -22.67 22.22 25.18
C ARG A 471 -21.99 21.58 26.38
N GLU A 472 -22.18 20.25 26.59
CA GLU A 472 -21.54 19.52 27.67
C GLU A 472 -20.02 19.49 27.54
N ARG A 473 -19.52 19.26 26.31
CA ARG A 473 -18.09 19.12 26.05
C ARG A 473 -17.69 19.79 24.73
N PRO A 474 -17.48 21.10 24.73
CA PRO A 474 -17.18 21.83 23.49
C PRO A 474 -15.81 21.52 22.89
N LYS A 475 -14.94 20.79 23.61
CA LYS A 475 -13.59 20.39 23.16
C LYS A 475 -13.30 18.96 23.65
N ALA A 476 -12.66 18.17 22.78
CA ALA A 476 -12.04 16.92 23.19
C ALA A 476 -10.78 17.18 24.05
N LYS A 477 -10.58 16.38 25.08
CA LYS A 477 -9.45 16.49 26.02
C LYS A 477 -8.64 15.19 26.03
N LEU A 478 -7.58 15.16 25.25
CA LEU A 478 -6.66 14.03 25.17
C LEU A 478 -5.23 14.52 25.44
N SER A 479 -4.68 14.16 26.61
CA SER A 479 -3.27 14.39 26.93
C SER A 479 -2.35 13.58 26.03
N GLN A 480 -1.08 13.93 25.95
CA GLN A 480 -0.08 13.15 25.18
C GLN A 480 -0.05 11.69 25.66
N LYS A 481 0.01 11.46 26.96
CA LYS A 481 -0.04 10.10 27.55
C LYS A 481 -1.34 9.37 27.16
N GLY A 482 -2.47 10.07 27.21
CA GLY A 482 -3.77 9.51 26.79
C GLY A 482 -3.81 9.14 25.31
N ARG A 483 -3.18 9.92 24.43
CA ARG A 483 -3.08 9.60 22.99
C ARG A 483 -2.20 8.37 22.73
N VAL A 484 -1.04 8.28 23.40
CA VAL A 484 -0.15 7.10 23.27
C VAL A 484 -0.88 5.85 23.74
N ARG A 485 -1.53 5.88 24.90
CA ARG A 485 -2.36 4.78 25.39
C ARG A 485 -3.46 4.42 24.39
N SER A 486 -4.18 5.41 23.90
CA SER A 486 -5.27 5.21 22.93
C SER A 486 -4.78 4.59 21.62
N GLU A 487 -3.65 5.04 21.09
CA GLU A 487 -3.07 4.42 19.89
C GLU A 487 -2.69 2.96 20.16
N ALA A 488 -2.06 2.65 21.29
CA ALA A 488 -1.64 1.31 21.64
C ALA A 488 -2.82 0.32 21.71
N VAL A 489 -3.88 0.66 22.46
CA VAL A 489 -5.06 -0.21 22.59
C VAL A 489 -5.90 -0.25 21.31
N SER A 490 -5.92 0.83 20.52
CA SER A 490 -6.58 0.83 19.21
C SER A 490 -5.85 -0.04 18.19
N ARG A 491 -4.51 -0.10 18.22
CA ARG A 491 -3.74 -1.04 17.39
C ARG A 491 -4.06 -2.47 17.72
N LYS A 492 -4.13 -2.83 19.02
CA LYS A 492 -4.56 -4.17 19.43
C LYS A 492 -5.94 -4.52 18.86
N LEU A 493 -6.92 -3.61 18.94
CA LEU A 493 -8.25 -3.84 18.36
C LEU A 493 -8.17 -3.97 16.81
N ALA A 494 -7.35 -3.16 16.17
CA ALA A 494 -7.16 -3.20 14.73
C ALA A 494 -6.50 -4.51 14.27
N ASP A 495 -5.51 -5.01 15.00
CA ASP A 495 -4.85 -6.29 14.72
C ASP A 495 -5.83 -7.45 14.86
N GLU A 496 -6.67 -7.49 15.91
CA GLU A 496 -7.74 -8.48 16.05
C GLU A 496 -8.75 -8.44 14.90
N ILE A 497 -9.09 -7.26 14.38
CA ILE A 497 -9.96 -7.13 13.19
C ILE A 497 -9.26 -7.74 11.97
N VAL A 498 -7.99 -7.41 11.75
CA VAL A 498 -7.21 -7.92 10.63
C VAL A 498 -7.10 -9.44 10.69
N ASP A 499 -6.80 -10.01 11.85
CA ASP A 499 -6.66 -11.44 12.05
C ASP A 499 -8.02 -12.15 11.90
N SER A 500 -9.07 -11.60 12.47
CA SER A 500 -10.43 -12.14 12.29
C SER A 500 -10.89 -12.15 10.84
N PHE A 501 -10.53 -11.13 10.04
CA PHE A 501 -10.83 -11.13 8.60
C PHE A 501 -10.10 -12.27 7.89
N ARG A 502 -8.82 -12.54 8.22
CA ARG A 502 -8.07 -13.70 7.69
C ARG A 502 -8.73 -15.02 8.05
N ASP A 503 -9.11 -15.19 9.31
CA ASP A 503 -9.74 -16.42 9.82
C ASP A 503 -11.09 -16.68 9.15
N HIS A 504 -11.82 -15.62 8.76
CA HIS A 504 -13.05 -15.73 7.99
C HIS A 504 -12.80 -15.83 6.47
N GLY A 505 -11.54 -15.96 6.00
CA GLY A 505 -11.18 -16.01 4.58
C GLY A 505 -11.56 -14.74 3.80
N LEU A 506 -11.65 -13.60 4.49
CA LEU A 506 -11.85 -12.29 3.88
C LEU A 506 -10.50 -11.67 3.50
N PRO A 507 -10.43 -10.88 2.43
CA PRO A 507 -9.18 -10.27 2.01
C PRO A 507 -8.69 -9.25 3.02
N VAL A 508 -7.37 -9.21 3.20
CA VAL A 508 -6.66 -8.24 4.02
C VAL A 508 -5.64 -7.52 3.14
N GLN A 509 -5.47 -6.22 3.33
CA GLN A 509 -4.46 -5.44 2.63
C GLN A 509 -3.06 -6.02 2.88
N THR A 510 -2.33 -6.29 1.80
CA THR A 510 -1.04 -7.00 1.85
C THR A 510 0.03 -6.22 2.61
N HIS A 511 0.04 -4.89 2.42
CA HIS A 511 1.06 -4.04 3.02
C HIS A 511 0.42 -3.07 4.01
N LYS A 512 0.85 -3.16 5.29
CA LYS A 512 0.45 -2.25 6.36
C LYS A 512 -1.09 -2.12 6.50
N PRO A 513 -1.79 -3.21 6.83
CA PRO A 513 -3.25 -3.18 6.99
C PRO A 513 -3.71 -2.27 8.14
N VAL A 514 -2.87 -2.03 9.16
CA VAL A 514 -3.13 -1.09 10.25
C VAL A 514 -2.31 0.18 10.04
N ARG A 515 -2.99 1.33 9.97
CA ARG A 515 -2.41 2.64 9.66
C ARG A 515 -2.73 3.67 10.73
N ASP A 516 -1.76 4.53 11.03
CA ASP A 516 -1.88 5.61 12.03
C ASP A 516 -2.17 6.98 11.43
N ARG A 517 -2.34 7.04 10.12
CA ARG A 517 -2.61 8.26 9.35
C ARG A 517 -3.14 7.99 7.95
N VAL A 518 -3.78 8.99 7.40
CA VAL A 518 -4.08 9.13 5.96
C VAL A 518 -3.01 10.01 5.33
N ILE A 519 -2.52 9.62 4.15
CA ILE A 519 -1.57 10.39 3.34
C ILE A 519 -2.28 10.86 2.07
N ARG A 520 -2.19 12.16 1.75
CA ARG A 520 -2.64 12.77 0.50
C ARG A 520 -1.62 13.80 0.04
N GLY A 521 -0.93 13.53 -1.05
CA GLY A 521 0.21 14.32 -1.50
C GLY A 521 1.26 14.43 -0.39
N LYS A 522 1.53 15.65 0.07
CA LYS A 522 2.46 15.94 1.18
C LYS A 522 1.78 16.10 2.54
N ARG A 523 0.46 15.88 2.62
CA ARG A 523 -0.30 16.09 3.86
C ARG A 523 -0.57 14.75 4.56
N GLU A 524 -0.39 14.76 5.88
CA GLU A 524 -0.75 13.67 6.77
C GLU A 524 -1.79 14.11 7.77
N TRP A 525 -2.79 13.28 8.03
CA TRP A 525 -3.90 13.62 8.92
C TRP A 525 -4.59 12.36 9.46
N ILE A 526 -5.48 12.58 10.42
CA ILE A 526 -6.40 11.55 10.92
C ILE A 526 -7.84 12.08 10.82
N PRO A 527 -8.82 11.28 10.40
CA PRO A 527 -10.22 11.65 10.41
C PRO A 527 -10.67 12.17 11.77
N ALA A 528 -11.51 13.24 11.76
CA ALA A 528 -11.92 13.93 12.98
C ALA A 528 -12.65 12.98 13.96
N VAL A 529 -13.37 12.00 13.44
CA VAL A 529 -14.08 10.97 14.21
C VAL A 529 -13.16 10.11 15.06
N LEU A 530 -11.91 9.94 14.69
CA LEU A 530 -10.88 9.28 15.48
C LEU A 530 -10.06 10.29 16.31
N ARG A 531 -9.63 11.40 15.67
CA ARG A 531 -8.73 12.39 16.29
C ARG A 531 -9.34 13.07 17.51
N ASN A 532 -10.63 13.39 17.45
CA ASN A 532 -11.35 14.09 18.51
C ASN A 532 -12.16 13.17 19.44
N ASN A 533 -12.08 11.88 19.25
CA ASN A 533 -12.78 10.88 20.06
C ASN A 533 -11.95 10.54 21.32
N GLU A 534 -12.54 10.60 22.50
CA GLU A 534 -11.89 10.37 23.79
C GLU A 534 -11.92 8.89 24.22
N ILE A 535 -12.66 8.04 23.53
CA ILE A 535 -12.69 6.59 23.79
C ILE A 535 -11.29 6.01 23.57
N PRO A 536 -10.73 5.23 24.51
CA PRO A 536 -9.39 4.68 24.35
C PRO A 536 -9.25 3.78 23.13
N ALA A 537 -10.05 2.73 23.01
CA ALA A 537 -10.04 1.81 21.88
C ALA A 537 -11.00 2.29 20.79
N LYS A 538 -10.45 2.83 19.69
CA LYS A 538 -11.20 3.38 18.57
C LYS A 538 -10.53 3.14 17.25
N VAL A 539 -11.29 2.67 16.27
CA VAL A 539 -10.81 2.36 14.92
C VAL A 539 -11.77 2.89 13.86
N LEU A 540 -11.23 3.16 12.67
CA LEU A 540 -11.99 3.32 11.45
C LEU A 540 -11.60 2.16 10.51
N VAL A 541 -12.58 1.37 10.14
CA VAL A 541 -12.38 0.13 9.38
C VAL A 541 -12.86 0.35 7.95
N GLU A 542 -11.94 0.37 7.03
CA GLU A 542 -12.20 0.29 5.60
C GLU A 542 -12.34 -1.18 5.22
N MET A 543 -13.55 -1.71 5.24
CA MET A 543 -13.80 -3.14 5.12
C MET A 543 -13.42 -3.70 3.76
N VAL A 544 -13.56 -2.91 2.71
CA VAL A 544 -13.29 -3.24 1.31
C VAL A 544 -12.83 -2.00 0.54
N ASN A 545 -12.21 -2.20 -0.62
CA ASN A 545 -11.91 -1.14 -1.59
C ASN A 545 -12.92 -1.18 -2.74
N LEU A 546 -13.81 -0.20 -2.83
CA LEU A 546 -14.88 -0.16 -3.82
C LEU A 546 -14.40 -0.05 -5.28
N THR A 547 -13.18 0.47 -5.50
CA THR A 547 -12.58 0.52 -6.85
C THR A 547 -12.01 -0.82 -7.31
N ASN A 548 -11.83 -1.78 -6.38
CA ASN A 548 -11.44 -3.14 -6.72
C ASN A 548 -12.71 -4.00 -6.93
N GLY A 549 -12.90 -4.53 -8.15
CA GLY A 549 -14.14 -5.25 -8.50
C GLY A 549 -14.42 -6.49 -7.64
N LYS A 550 -13.38 -7.20 -7.17
CA LYS A 550 -13.56 -8.36 -6.27
C LYS A 550 -14.02 -7.94 -4.87
N ASP A 551 -13.52 -6.82 -4.37
CA ASP A 551 -13.92 -6.26 -3.08
C ASP A 551 -15.33 -5.65 -3.14
N ALA A 552 -15.64 -4.90 -4.20
CA ALA A 552 -16.99 -4.38 -4.45
C ALA A 552 -18.04 -5.50 -4.46
N SER A 553 -17.71 -6.65 -5.08
CA SER A 553 -18.60 -7.83 -5.11
C SER A 553 -18.86 -8.41 -3.71
N LEU A 554 -17.89 -8.33 -2.78
CA LEU A 554 -18.11 -8.75 -1.39
C LEU A 554 -19.17 -7.87 -0.70
N LEU A 555 -19.07 -6.57 -0.86
CA LEU A 555 -20.02 -5.65 -0.24
C LEU A 555 -21.41 -5.71 -0.92
N ALA A 556 -21.46 -5.96 -2.22
CA ALA A 556 -22.70 -6.10 -2.96
C ALA A 556 -23.57 -7.27 -2.48
N SER A 557 -22.99 -8.39 -2.06
CA SER A 557 -23.73 -9.59 -1.65
C SER A 557 -24.22 -9.53 -0.21
N ALA A 558 -25.51 -9.78 0.05
CA ALA A 558 -26.08 -9.83 1.40
C ALA A 558 -25.41 -10.90 2.28
N ALA A 559 -25.09 -12.08 1.70
CA ALA A 559 -24.39 -13.15 2.40
C ALA A 559 -22.94 -12.75 2.77
N GLN A 560 -22.26 -12.01 1.90
CA GLN A 560 -20.90 -11.54 2.21
C GLN A 560 -20.93 -10.38 3.22
N ARG A 561 -21.93 -9.50 3.21
CA ARG A 561 -22.12 -8.50 4.26
C ARG A 561 -22.32 -9.15 5.64
N GLU A 562 -23.07 -10.26 5.69
CA GLU A 562 -23.18 -11.04 6.93
C GLU A 562 -21.82 -11.57 7.39
N ARG A 563 -21.02 -12.11 6.48
CA ARG A 563 -19.68 -12.61 6.79
C ARG A 563 -18.72 -11.51 7.27
N LEU A 564 -18.81 -10.29 6.70
CA LEU A 564 -18.08 -9.12 7.19
C LEU A 564 -18.50 -8.77 8.63
N ALA A 565 -19.80 -8.80 8.92
CA ALA A 565 -20.31 -8.53 10.27
C ALA A 565 -19.90 -9.62 11.28
N GLU A 566 -19.89 -10.90 10.88
CA GLU A 566 -19.40 -12.01 11.73
C GLU A 566 -17.91 -11.86 12.03
N ALA A 567 -17.09 -11.46 11.06
CA ALA A 567 -15.68 -11.21 11.29
C ALA A 567 -15.46 -10.05 12.28
N LEU A 568 -16.21 -8.96 12.18
CA LEU A 568 -16.15 -7.84 13.12
C LEU A 568 -16.64 -8.26 14.53
N PHE A 569 -17.67 -9.09 14.60
CA PHE A 569 -18.18 -9.65 15.84
C PHE A 569 -17.13 -10.53 16.54
N ALA A 570 -16.50 -11.44 15.81
CA ALA A 570 -15.44 -12.30 16.33
C ALA A 570 -14.22 -11.49 16.78
N ALA A 571 -13.83 -10.45 16.05
CA ALA A 571 -12.74 -9.55 16.42
C ALA A 571 -12.98 -8.84 17.75
N LEU A 572 -14.21 -8.41 18.03
CA LEU A 572 -14.56 -7.82 19.33
C LEU A 572 -14.38 -8.82 20.47
N TYR A 573 -14.75 -10.08 20.28
CA TYR A 573 -14.51 -11.12 21.28
C TYR A 573 -13.01 -11.37 21.48
N GLY A 574 -12.22 -11.49 20.39
CA GLY A 574 -10.76 -11.66 20.42
C GLY A 574 -10.08 -10.51 21.16
N TYR A 575 -10.47 -9.26 20.89
CA TYR A 575 -9.92 -8.08 21.58
C TYR A 575 -10.04 -8.17 23.10
N PHE A 576 -11.13 -8.74 23.60
CA PHE A 576 -11.36 -8.97 25.02
C PHE A 576 -10.87 -10.35 25.52
N GLY A 577 -10.08 -11.08 24.71
CA GLY A 577 -9.51 -12.37 25.09
C GLY A 577 -10.53 -13.51 25.20
N GLN A 578 -11.64 -13.42 24.46
CA GLN A 578 -12.71 -14.40 24.44
C GLN A 578 -12.90 -15.01 23.06
N LYS A 579 -13.53 -16.18 22.98
CA LYS A 579 -14.00 -16.76 21.72
C LYS A 579 -15.44 -16.36 21.47
N ALA A 580 -15.75 -15.93 20.25
CA ALA A 580 -17.11 -15.67 19.84
C ALA A 580 -17.94 -16.96 19.90
N PRO A 581 -19.20 -16.90 20.34
CA PRO A 581 -20.09 -18.05 20.28
C PRO A 581 -20.33 -18.44 18.80
N PRO A 582 -20.47 -19.74 18.51
CA PRO A 582 -20.74 -20.20 17.14
C PRO A 582 -22.07 -19.63 16.63
N PRO A 583 -22.26 -19.51 15.31
CA PRO A 583 -23.56 -19.17 14.75
C PRO A 583 -24.64 -20.13 15.27
N PRO A 584 -25.88 -19.67 15.51
CA PRO A 584 -26.96 -20.58 15.84
C PRO A 584 -27.12 -21.61 14.72
N GLY A 585 -27.21 -22.88 15.08
CA GLY A 585 -27.48 -23.95 14.12
C GLY A 585 -28.75 -23.66 13.32
N PRO A 586 -28.94 -24.24 12.14
CA PRO A 586 -30.19 -24.13 11.41
C PRO A 586 -31.35 -24.51 12.33
N PRO A 587 -32.49 -23.79 12.26
CA PRO A 587 -33.63 -24.12 13.07
C PRO A 587 -33.97 -25.59 12.86
N ALA A 588 -34.10 -26.34 13.96
CA ALA A 588 -34.51 -27.74 13.89
C ALA A 588 -35.78 -27.81 13.01
N ALA A 589 -35.72 -28.59 11.96
CA ALA A 589 -36.88 -28.82 11.11
C ALA A 589 -38.04 -29.22 12.02
N VAL A 590 -39.05 -28.37 12.09
CA VAL A 590 -40.30 -28.72 12.80
C VAL A 590 -40.85 -29.96 12.12
N ALA A 591 -40.62 -31.12 12.76
CA ALA A 591 -41.24 -32.36 12.33
C ALA A 591 -42.76 -32.13 12.41
N GLY A 592 -43.36 -31.90 11.24
CA GLY A 592 -44.79 -31.82 11.15
C GLY A 592 -45.41 -33.11 11.67
N ARG A 593 -46.28 -32.94 12.64
CA ARG A 593 -47.22 -33.99 13.03
C ARG A 593 -48.41 -34.02 12.08
#